data_93ac2d7b3a23bc29825fefe6ead4b1ac
#
_entry.id   93ac2d7b3a23bc29825fefe6ead4b1ac
#
_cell.length_a   1.000
_cell.length_b   1.000
_cell.length_c   1.000
_cell.angle_alpha   90.00
_cell.angle_beta   90.00
_cell.angle_gamma   90.00
#
_symmetry.space_group_name_H-M   'P 1'
#
loop_
_entity.id
_entity.type
_entity.pdbx_description
1 polymer ?
#
loop_
_entity_poly.entity_id
_entity_poly.type
_entity_poly.pdbx_seq_one_letter_code
_entity_poly.pdbx_strand_id
1 'polypeptide(L)'
;MEYQLTLNWPDFLERHWQKRPVVLKRGFNNFIDPISPDELAGLAMESEVDSRLVSHQDGKWQVSHGPFESYDHLGETNWSLLVQAVNHWHEPTAALMRPFRELPDWRIDDLMISFSVPGGGVGPHLDQYDVFIIQGTGRRRWRVGEKLQMKQHCPHPDLLQVDPFEAIIDEELEPGDILYIPPG
;
A
#
# COMPACT_ATOMS: atom_id res chain seq x y z
N MET A 1 6.07 -20.25 -6.01
CA MET A 1 6.90 -20.00 -4.80
C MET A 1 5.97 -19.89 -3.61
N GLU A 2 6.33 -20.41 -2.46
CA GLU A 2 5.57 -20.28 -1.23
C GLU A 2 6.26 -19.25 -0.33
N TYR A 3 5.55 -18.16 -0.01
CA TYR A 3 6.05 -17.12 0.90
C TYR A 3 5.90 -17.56 2.34
N GLN A 4 6.90 -17.26 3.17
CA GLN A 4 6.91 -17.60 4.57
C GLN A 4 7.13 -16.34 5.42
N LEU A 5 6.16 -16.03 6.27
CA LEU A 5 6.27 -14.94 7.23
C LEU A 5 7.20 -15.32 8.39
N THR A 6 7.95 -14.32 8.87
CA THR A 6 8.71 -14.42 10.13
C THR A 6 7.84 -14.09 11.35
N LEU A 7 6.59 -13.69 11.13
CA LEU A 7 5.64 -13.22 12.13
C LEU A 7 5.26 -14.34 13.11
N ASN A 8 5.36 -14.06 14.40
CA ASN A 8 4.75 -14.88 15.44
C ASN A 8 3.29 -14.44 15.62
N TRP A 9 2.33 -15.19 15.07
CA TRP A 9 0.92 -14.84 15.07
C TRP A 9 0.31 -14.66 16.47
N PRO A 10 0.52 -15.56 17.46
CA PRO A 10 0.00 -15.36 18.82
C PRO A 10 0.48 -14.05 19.45
N ASP A 11 1.76 -13.73 19.36
CA ASP A 11 2.33 -12.48 19.88
C ASP A 11 1.79 -11.27 19.16
N PHE A 12 1.68 -11.33 17.83
CA PHE A 12 1.12 -10.26 17.01
C PHE A 12 -0.34 -9.98 17.36
N LEU A 13 -1.18 -10.99 17.44
CA LEU A 13 -2.60 -10.84 17.78
C LEU A 13 -2.79 -10.29 19.20
N GLU A 14 -1.95 -10.69 20.13
CA GLU A 14 -2.01 -10.17 21.50
C GLU A 14 -1.59 -8.71 21.60
N ARG A 15 -0.50 -8.33 20.93
CA ARG A 15 0.15 -7.03 21.14
C ARG A 15 -0.22 -5.95 20.14
N HIS A 16 -0.49 -6.32 18.88
CA HIS A 16 -0.59 -5.38 17.78
C HIS A 16 -1.97 -5.36 17.10
N TRP A 17 -2.56 -6.54 16.87
CA TRP A 17 -3.81 -6.64 16.14
C TRP A 17 -4.91 -5.75 16.72
N GLN A 18 -5.40 -4.80 15.91
CA GLN A 18 -6.42 -3.79 16.27
C GLN A 18 -6.06 -2.90 17.48
N LYS A 19 -4.78 -2.81 17.80
CA LYS A 19 -4.29 -2.07 18.97
C LYS A 19 -3.27 -0.99 18.58
N ARG A 20 -2.21 -1.36 17.89
CA ARG A 20 -1.13 -0.43 17.56
C ARG A 20 -0.36 -0.88 16.31
N PRO A 21 0.20 0.08 15.54
CA PRO A 21 1.03 -0.23 14.40
C PRO A 21 2.35 -0.85 14.81
N VAL A 22 2.96 -1.59 13.88
CA VAL A 22 4.29 -2.18 14.07
C VAL A 22 4.99 -2.39 12.73
N VAL A 23 6.29 -2.15 12.70
CA VAL A 23 7.17 -2.49 11.59
C VAL A 23 7.82 -3.85 11.87
N LEU A 24 7.67 -4.76 10.92
CA LEU A 24 8.28 -6.09 10.94
C LEU A 24 9.41 -6.09 9.90
N LYS A 25 10.62 -5.80 10.35
CA LYS A 25 11.79 -5.86 9.48
C LYS A 25 12.03 -7.29 9.04
N ARG A 26 12.27 -7.48 7.73
CA ARG A 26 12.41 -8.82 7.13
C ARG A 26 11.23 -9.71 7.48
N GLY A 27 10.02 -9.20 7.24
CA GLY A 27 8.76 -9.89 7.56
C GLY A 27 8.56 -11.21 6.81
N PHE A 28 9.38 -11.46 5.78
CA PHE A 28 9.43 -12.73 5.05
C PHE A 28 10.83 -13.35 5.11
N ASN A 29 10.89 -14.67 5.19
CA ASN A 29 12.16 -15.41 5.11
C ASN A 29 12.77 -15.41 3.71
N ASN A 30 11.93 -15.33 2.69
CA ASN A 30 12.29 -15.58 1.29
C ASN A 30 11.58 -14.62 0.34
N PHE A 31 11.50 -13.33 0.67
CA PHE A 31 10.79 -12.37 -0.16
C PHE A 31 11.47 -12.17 -1.53
N ILE A 32 10.66 -12.34 -2.57
CA ILE A 32 10.95 -11.90 -3.94
C ILE A 32 9.70 -11.18 -4.42
N ASP A 33 9.86 -9.98 -4.96
CA ASP A 33 8.75 -9.22 -5.51
C ASP A 33 8.11 -10.01 -6.66
N PRO A 34 6.81 -10.33 -6.57
CA PRO A 34 6.16 -11.18 -7.56
C PRO A 34 5.76 -10.46 -8.85
N ILE A 35 5.84 -9.14 -8.88
CA ILE A 35 5.38 -8.33 -10.01
C ILE A 35 6.36 -7.18 -10.28
N SER A 36 6.67 -6.97 -11.55
CA SER A 36 7.45 -5.82 -11.99
C SER A 36 6.57 -4.57 -12.17
N PRO A 37 7.17 -3.37 -12.19
CA PRO A 37 6.45 -2.15 -12.53
C PRO A 37 5.76 -2.20 -13.90
N ASP A 38 6.40 -2.82 -14.89
CA ASP A 38 5.85 -2.95 -16.25
C ASP A 38 4.62 -3.86 -16.28
N GLU A 39 4.64 -4.97 -15.55
CA GLU A 39 3.48 -5.85 -15.42
C GLU A 39 2.32 -5.15 -14.70
N LEU A 40 2.61 -4.39 -13.64
CA LEU A 40 1.60 -3.60 -12.93
C LEU A 40 0.99 -2.52 -13.85
N ALA A 41 1.82 -1.82 -14.59
CA ALA A 41 1.39 -0.82 -15.56
C ALA A 41 0.52 -1.46 -16.67
N GLY A 42 0.89 -2.66 -17.14
CA GLY A 42 0.11 -3.44 -18.11
C GLY A 42 -1.29 -3.79 -17.58
N LEU A 43 -1.39 -4.22 -16.32
CA LEU A 43 -2.70 -4.48 -15.70
C LEU A 43 -3.59 -3.23 -15.65
N ALA A 44 -3.02 -2.08 -15.38
CA ALA A 44 -3.76 -0.81 -15.33
C ALA A 44 -4.23 -0.31 -16.71
N MET A 45 -3.83 -0.96 -17.79
CA MET A 45 -4.33 -0.70 -19.16
C MET A 45 -5.58 -1.54 -19.49
N GLU A 46 -5.89 -2.54 -18.68
CA GLU A 46 -7.05 -3.41 -18.91
C GLU A 46 -8.33 -2.79 -18.37
N SER A 47 -9.43 -2.89 -19.12
CA SER A 47 -10.71 -2.25 -18.80
C SER A 47 -11.39 -2.80 -17.55
N GLU A 48 -11.13 -4.06 -17.22
CA GLU A 48 -11.70 -4.77 -16.07
C GLU A 48 -10.96 -4.49 -14.76
N VAL A 49 -9.76 -3.89 -14.85
CA VAL A 49 -8.90 -3.63 -13.70
C VAL A 49 -9.12 -2.23 -13.18
N ASP A 50 -9.50 -2.10 -11.91
CA ASP A 50 -9.63 -0.80 -11.26
C ASP A 50 -8.25 -0.23 -10.92
N SER A 51 -7.96 0.94 -11.47
CA SER A 51 -6.67 1.60 -11.29
C SER A 51 -6.80 3.12 -11.29
N ARG A 52 -5.82 3.78 -10.69
CA ARG A 52 -5.74 5.23 -10.67
C ARG A 52 -4.30 5.72 -10.64
N LEU A 53 -4.08 6.87 -11.24
CA LEU A 53 -2.87 7.68 -11.12
C LEU A 53 -3.14 8.84 -10.19
N VAL A 54 -2.29 9.02 -9.20
CA VAL A 54 -2.34 10.13 -8.26
C VAL A 54 -1.05 10.93 -8.39
N SER A 55 -1.16 12.23 -8.61
CA SER A 55 0.00 13.11 -8.70
C SER A 55 -0.17 14.36 -7.86
N HIS A 56 0.95 14.92 -7.42
CA HIS A 56 0.99 16.16 -6.66
C HIS A 56 2.09 17.06 -7.18
N GLN A 57 1.69 18.11 -7.89
CA GLN A 57 2.62 19.09 -8.45
C GLN A 57 2.12 20.52 -8.18
N ASP A 58 3.05 21.41 -7.85
CA ASP A 58 2.76 22.84 -7.60
C ASP A 58 1.60 23.08 -6.61
N GLY A 59 1.53 22.24 -5.55
CA GLY A 59 0.50 22.31 -4.54
C GLY A 59 -0.86 21.78 -4.98
N LYS A 60 -0.97 21.17 -6.17
CA LYS A 60 -2.21 20.61 -6.71
C LYS A 60 -2.18 19.10 -6.79
N TRP A 61 -3.23 18.48 -6.27
CA TRP A 61 -3.49 17.06 -6.41
C TRP A 61 -4.31 16.77 -7.65
N GLN A 62 -3.93 15.74 -8.39
CA GLN A 62 -4.65 15.23 -9.55
C GLN A 62 -4.86 13.74 -9.41
N VAL A 63 -6.03 13.25 -9.81
CA VAL A 63 -6.38 11.83 -9.84
C VAL A 63 -6.97 11.52 -11.21
N SER A 64 -6.45 10.50 -11.86
CA SER A 64 -6.96 9.95 -13.10
C SER A 64 -7.28 8.48 -12.92
N HIS A 65 -8.43 8.05 -13.44
CA HIS A 65 -8.86 6.66 -13.36
C HIS A 65 -8.52 5.90 -14.66
N GLY A 66 -8.13 4.64 -14.49
CA GLY A 66 -7.90 3.75 -15.62
C GLY A 66 -9.19 3.38 -16.37
N PRO A 67 -9.11 2.60 -17.46
CA PRO A 67 -7.86 2.07 -18.03
C PRO A 67 -6.99 3.17 -18.66
N PHE A 68 -5.67 3.00 -18.57
CA PHE A 68 -4.71 3.94 -19.16
C PHE A 68 -4.26 3.45 -20.53
N GLU A 69 -4.20 4.35 -21.51
CA GLU A 69 -3.72 4.03 -22.86
C GLU A 69 -2.20 4.22 -22.99
N SER A 70 -1.62 5.13 -22.22
CA SER A 70 -0.20 5.47 -22.25
C SER A 70 0.24 6.12 -20.94
N TYR A 71 1.53 6.03 -20.66
CA TYR A 71 2.20 6.70 -19.52
C TYR A 71 3.22 7.75 -19.97
N ASP A 72 3.30 8.03 -21.27
CA ASP A 72 4.31 8.93 -21.87
C ASP A 72 4.23 10.37 -21.38
N HIS A 73 3.06 10.78 -20.86
CA HIS A 73 2.84 12.11 -20.30
C HIS A 73 3.32 12.27 -18.86
N LEU A 74 3.73 11.18 -18.20
CA LEU A 74 4.18 11.20 -16.82
C LEU A 74 5.65 11.58 -16.74
N GLY A 75 5.97 12.46 -15.78
CA GLY A 75 7.35 12.80 -15.45
C GLY A 75 8.04 11.74 -14.59
N GLU A 76 9.19 12.10 -14.06
CA GLU A 76 10.02 11.20 -13.23
C GLU A 76 9.75 11.33 -11.72
N THR A 77 8.88 12.25 -11.31
CA THR A 77 8.61 12.57 -9.90
C THR A 77 7.14 12.84 -9.60
N ASN A 78 6.77 12.70 -8.31
CA ASN A 78 5.52 13.18 -7.73
C ASN A 78 4.24 12.51 -8.26
N TRP A 79 4.31 11.23 -8.61
CA TRP A 79 3.11 10.47 -8.95
C TRP A 79 3.19 9.02 -8.45
N SER A 80 2.03 8.40 -8.35
CA SER A 80 1.87 6.98 -8.01
C SER A 80 0.80 6.36 -8.88
N LEU A 81 1.04 5.12 -9.30
CA LEU A 81 0.04 4.24 -9.89
C LEU A 81 -0.48 3.29 -8.81
N LEU A 82 -1.79 3.23 -8.64
CA LEU A 82 -2.46 2.31 -7.72
C LEU A 82 -3.35 1.37 -8.52
N VAL A 83 -3.22 0.07 -8.27
CA VAL A 83 -4.01 -0.97 -8.92
C VAL A 83 -4.70 -1.81 -7.86
N GLN A 84 -6.03 -1.86 -7.88
CA GLN A 84 -6.85 -2.60 -6.93
C GLN A 84 -6.95 -4.07 -7.30
N ALA A 85 -7.13 -4.91 -6.29
CA ALA A 85 -7.44 -6.34 -6.43
C ALA A 85 -6.50 -7.09 -7.40
N VAL A 86 -5.20 -6.79 -7.38
CA VAL A 86 -4.21 -7.41 -8.27
C VAL A 86 -4.18 -8.94 -8.12
N ASN A 87 -4.49 -9.45 -6.94
CA ASN A 87 -4.61 -10.88 -6.67
C ASN A 87 -5.68 -11.60 -7.52
N HIS A 88 -6.66 -10.89 -8.07
CA HIS A 88 -7.67 -11.45 -8.96
C HIS A 88 -7.14 -11.64 -10.39
N TRP A 89 -6.12 -10.91 -10.77
CA TRP A 89 -5.62 -10.82 -12.16
C TRP A 89 -4.21 -11.41 -12.34
N HIS A 90 -3.46 -11.55 -11.25
CA HIS A 90 -2.06 -11.96 -11.29
C HIS A 90 -1.78 -13.02 -10.21
N GLU A 91 -1.70 -14.28 -10.61
CA GLU A 91 -1.53 -15.41 -9.67
C GLU A 91 -0.27 -15.32 -8.80
N PRO A 92 0.92 -14.92 -9.30
CA PRO A 92 2.09 -14.79 -8.45
C PRO A 92 1.91 -13.80 -7.28
N THR A 93 1.14 -12.72 -7.47
CA THR A 93 0.83 -11.79 -6.38
C THR A 93 -0.18 -12.37 -5.40
N ALA A 94 -1.14 -13.15 -5.86
CA ALA A 94 -2.09 -13.83 -4.98
C ALA A 94 -1.39 -14.75 -3.96
N ALA A 95 -0.23 -15.28 -4.30
CA ALA A 95 0.58 -16.10 -3.40
C ALA A 95 1.07 -15.34 -2.17
N LEU A 96 1.22 -14.00 -2.23
CA LEU A 96 1.58 -13.17 -1.08
C LEU A 96 0.51 -13.16 0.01
N MET A 97 -0.74 -13.42 -0.33
CA MET A 97 -1.85 -13.38 0.64
C MET A 97 -1.94 -14.67 1.47
N ARG A 98 -1.42 -15.78 0.94
CA ARG A 98 -1.53 -17.10 1.60
C ARG A 98 -0.98 -17.15 3.02
N PRO A 99 0.20 -16.56 3.33
CA PRO A 99 0.74 -16.58 4.70
C PRO A 99 -0.12 -15.83 5.73
N PHE A 100 -1.05 -14.98 5.28
CA PHE A 100 -1.94 -14.20 6.14
C PHE A 100 -3.23 -14.95 6.52
N ARG A 101 -3.40 -16.21 6.11
CA ARG A 101 -4.59 -17.04 6.36
C ARG A 101 -4.72 -17.55 7.80
N GLU A 102 -3.83 -17.16 8.70
CA GLU A 102 -4.10 -17.21 10.14
C GLU A 102 -5.28 -16.29 10.52
N LEU A 103 -5.50 -15.24 9.71
CA LEU A 103 -6.72 -14.46 9.73
C LEU A 103 -7.79 -15.16 8.86
N PRO A 104 -9.07 -15.14 9.28
CA PRO A 104 -10.15 -15.73 8.48
C PRO A 104 -10.23 -15.11 7.08
N ASP A 105 -10.42 -15.93 6.05
CA ASP A 105 -10.51 -15.48 4.66
C ASP A 105 -11.56 -14.39 4.44
N TRP A 106 -12.67 -14.43 5.16
CA TRP A 106 -13.74 -13.43 5.08
C TRP A 106 -13.35 -12.05 5.63
N ARG A 107 -12.21 -11.94 6.30
CA ARG A 107 -11.64 -10.66 6.76
C ARG A 107 -10.57 -10.11 5.82
N ILE A 108 -10.15 -10.87 4.85
CA ILE A 108 -9.15 -10.46 3.86
C ILE A 108 -9.90 -9.97 2.63
N ASP A 109 -9.72 -8.69 2.31
CA ASP A 109 -10.37 -8.09 1.15
C ASP A 109 -9.59 -8.37 -0.12
N ASP A 110 -8.61 -7.54 -0.42
CA ASP A 110 -7.82 -7.68 -1.63
C ASP A 110 -6.34 -7.32 -1.43
N LEU A 111 -5.57 -7.50 -2.48
CA LEU A 111 -4.21 -7.00 -2.59
C LEU A 111 -4.18 -5.83 -3.58
N MET A 112 -4.14 -4.61 -3.05
CA MET A 112 -3.83 -3.41 -3.82
C MET A 112 -2.33 -3.25 -3.93
N ILE A 113 -1.82 -2.94 -5.12
CA ILE A 113 -0.40 -2.67 -5.34
C ILE A 113 -0.21 -1.26 -5.87
N SER A 114 0.76 -0.55 -5.32
CA SER A 114 1.14 0.77 -5.79
C SER A 114 2.59 0.82 -6.23
N PHE A 115 2.82 1.45 -7.36
CA PHE A 115 4.14 1.88 -7.82
C PHE A 115 4.25 3.39 -7.65
N SER A 116 5.36 3.86 -7.08
CA SER A 116 5.59 5.30 -6.90
C SER A 116 7.00 5.68 -7.37
N VAL A 117 7.07 6.80 -8.06
CA VAL A 117 8.33 7.48 -8.36
C VAL A 117 8.73 8.38 -7.17
N PRO A 118 9.96 8.92 -7.13
CA PRO A 118 10.36 9.85 -6.07
C PRO A 118 9.35 10.98 -5.86
N GLY A 119 8.96 11.22 -4.61
CA GLY A 119 7.95 12.21 -4.24
C GLY A 119 6.49 11.78 -4.46
N GLY A 120 6.27 10.59 -5.02
CA GLY A 120 4.92 10.03 -5.18
C GLY A 120 4.28 9.64 -3.85
N GLY A 121 2.98 9.45 -3.88
CA GLY A 121 2.15 9.07 -2.74
C GLY A 121 0.74 9.59 -2.89
N VAL A 122 -0.12 9.27 -1.93
CA VAL A 122 -1.52 9.72 -1.89
C VAL A 122 -1.78 10.75 -0.78
N GLY A 123 -0.74 11.12 -0.05
CA GLY A 123 -0.83 12.01 1.10
C GLY A 123 -1.30 11.31 2.39
N PRO A 124 -1.29 12.05 3.51
CA PRO A 124 -1.70 11.51 4.80
C PRO A 124 -3.21 11.27 4.82
N HIS A 125 -3.64 10.08 5.22
CA HIS A 125 -5.04 9.68 5.25
C HIS A 125 -5.32 8.69 6.37
N LEU A 126 -6.59 8.42 6.65
CA LEU A 126 -7.05 7.41 7.59
C LEU A 126 -7.70 6.27 6.84
N ASP A 127 -7.35 5.04 7.21
CA ASP A 127 -8.05 3.84 6.80
C ASP A 127 -8.93 3.31 7.94
N GLN A 128 -10.13 2.84 7.62
CA GLN A 128 -11.10 2.32 8.59
C GLN A 128 -10.99 0.80 8.77
N TYR A 129 -9.93 0.20 8.27
CA TYR A 129 -9.66 -1.23 8.29
C TYR A 129 -8.19 -1.50 8.62
N ASP A 130 -7.90 -2.74 8.97
CA ASP A 130 -6.53 -3.21 9.19
C ASP A 130 -5.78 -3.32 7.87
N VAL A 131 -4.52 -2.86 7.83
CA VAL A 131 -3.69 -2.90 6.63
C VAL A 131 -2.34 -3.53 6.94
N PHE A 132 -1.94 -4.49 6.11
CA PHE A 132 -0.56 -4.98 6.03
C PHE A 132 0.08 -4.39 4.78
N ILE A 133 1.08 -3.55 4.95
CA ILE A 133 1.85 -2.96 3.87
C ILE A 133 3.13 -3.77 3.70
N ILE A 134 3.29 -4.38 2.53
CA ILE A 134 4.47 -5.16 2.17
C ILE A 134 5.31 -4.30 1.23
N GLN A 135 6.56 -4.02 1.61
CA GLN A 135 7.46 -3.32 0.70
C GLN A 135 7.96 -4.28 -0.37
N GLY A 136 7.66 -3.95 -1.61
CA GLY A 136 8.23 -4.58 -2.80
C GLY A 136 9.59 -3.98 -3.17
N THR A 137 9.95 -4.05 -4.44
CA THR A 137 11.19 -3.50 -4.98
C THR A 137 11.32 -2.00 -4.69
N GLY A 138 12.52 -1.54 -4.37
CA GLY A 138 12.79 -0.15 -4.01
C GLY A 138 12.65 0.11 -2.51
N ARG A 139 12.44 1.38 -2.17
CA ARG A 139 12.31 1.84 -0.79
C ARG A 139 11.23 2.89 -0.68
N ARG A 140 10.52 2.88 0.46
CA ARG A 140 9.51 3.89 0.76
C ARG A 140 9.56 4.26 2.24
N ARG A 141 9.56 5.57 2.50
CA ARG A 141 9.39 6.09 3.85
C ARG A 141 7.92 6.10 4.22
N TRP A 142 7.61 5.52 5.36
CA TRP A 142 6.28 5.51 5.95
C TRP A 142 6.27 6.25 7.28
N ARG A 143 5.22 7.05 7.45
CA ARG A 143 4.95 7.76 8.70
C ARG A 143 3.56 7.38 9.17
N VAL A 144 3.45 6.97 10.44
CA VAL A 144 2.19 6.57 11.06
C VAL A 144 2.00 7.42 12.31
N GLY A 145 0.84 8.06 12.44
CA GLY A 145 0.44 8.82 13.62
C GLY A 145 -0.33 7.96 14.63
N GLU A 146 -0.55 8.50 15.81
CA GLU A 146 -1.45 7.89 16.78
C GLU A 146 -2.90 7.97 16.31
N LYS A 147 -3.72 7.05 16.81
CA LYS A 147 -5.17 7.09 16.61
C LYS A 147 -5.77 8.25 17.41
N LEU A 148 -5.82 9.41 16.78
CA LEU A 148 -6.37 10.64 17.34
C LEU A 148 -7.49 11.16 16.43
N GLN A 149 -8.33 12.02 16.98
CA GLN A 149 -9.29 12.75 16.17
C GLN A 149 -8.55 13.77 15.31
N MET A 150 -8.36 13.44 14.03
CA MET A 150 -7.69 14.29 13.06
C MET A 150 -8.71 15.01 12.20
N LYS A 151 -8.38 16.26 11.85
CA LYS A 151 -9.18 17.01 10.89
C LYS A 151 -8.95 16.47 9.49
N GLN A 152 -10.04 16.14 8.82
CA GLN A 152 -10.03 15.67 7.44
C GLN A 152 -10.35 16.80 6.47
N HIS A 153 -9.75 16.74 5.29
CA HIS A 153 -10.01 17.64 4.17
C HIS A 153 -9.88 16.91 2.84
N CYS A 154 -10.51 17.44 1.81
CA CYS A 154 -10.48 16.88 0.46
C CYS A 154 -9.69 17.81 -0.47
N PRO A 155 -8.39 17.58 -0.69
CA PRO A 155 -7.60 18.35 -1.65
C PRO A 155 -8.00 18.06 -3.11
N HIS A 156 -8.68 16.95 -3.33
CA HIS A 156 -9.29 16.51 -4.58
C HIS A 156 -10.57 15.72 -4.26
N PRO A 157 -11.61 15.71 -5.11
CA PRO A 157 -12.84 14.93 -4.84
C PRO A 157 -12.61 13.45 -4.52
N ASP A 158 -11.59 12.85 -5.10
CA ASP A 158 -11.24 11.44 -4.90
C ASP A 158 -10.15 11.20 -3.85
N LEU A 159 -9.76 12.23 -3.09
CA LEU A 159 -8.76 12.12 -2.03
C LEU A 159 -9.26 12.73 -0.73
N LEU A 160 -9.39 11.89 0.29
CA LEU A 160 -9.65 12.33 1.65
C LEU A 160 -8.35 12.25 2.45
N GLN A 161 -7.83 13.41 2.84
CA GLN A 161 -6.59 13.53 3.59
C GLN A 161 -6.83 14.06 5.00
N VAL A 162 -5.82 13.94 5.84
CA VAL A 162 -5.78 14.52 7.18
C VAL A 162 -4.71 15.61 7.26
N ASP A 163 -4.85 16.50 8.23
CA ASP A 163 -3.82 17.49 8.53
C ASP A 163 -2.51 16.79 8.96
N PRO A 164 -1.36 17.46 8.82
CA PRO A 164 -0.09 16.94 9.28
C PRO A 164 -0.14 16.52 10.76
N PHE A 165 0.50 15.40 11.08
CA PHE A 165 0.50 14.80 12.41
C PHE A 165 1.92 14.49 12.89
N GLU A 166 2.09 14.33 14.20
CA GLU A 166 3.30 13.79 14.78
C GLU A 166 3.35 12.27 14.60
N ALA A 167 4.43 11.78 14.01
CA ALA A 167 4.58 10.36 13.73
C ALA A 167 5.10 9.60 14.95
N ILE A 168 4.46 8.48 15.29
CA ILE A 168 4.95 7.50 16.26
C ILE A 168 5.82 6.43 15.59
N ILE A 169 5.65 6.24 14.26
CA ILE A 169 6.54 5.47 13.39
C ILE A 169 6.95 6.39 12.24
N ASP A 170 8.25 6.45 11.96
CA ASP A 170 8.82 7.17 10.83
C ASP A 170 10.02 6.36 10.34
N GLU A 171 9.78 5.47 9.38
CA GLU A 171 10.77 4.50 8.92
C GLU A 171 10.77 4.34 7.41
N GLU A 172 11.95 4.06 6.87
CA GLU A 172 12.13 3.62 5.50
C GLU A 172 12.04 2.09 5.44
N LEU A 173 11.11 1.58 4.63
CA LEU A 173 10.95 0.16 4.39
C LEU A 173 11.78 -0.29 3.20
N GLU A 174 12.38 -1.47 3.34
CA GLU A 174 13.14 -2.20 2.32
C GLU A 174 12.35 -3.43 1.85
N PRO A 175 12.70 -4.02 0.68
CA PRO A 175 11.99 -5.19 0.17
C PRO A 175 11.86 -6.32 1.19
N GLY A 176 10.62 -6.78 1.40
CA GLY A 176 10.29 -7.81 2.39
C GLY A 176 9.96 -7.29 3.79
N ASP A 177 10.13 -6.00 4.05
CA ASP A 177 9.62 -5.39 5.28
C ASP A 177 8.09 -5.30 5.24
N ILE A 178 7.46 -5.42 6.40
CA ILE A 178 6.02 -5.31 6.56
C ILE A 178 5.72 -4.23 7.60
N LEU A 179 4.79 -3.35 7.27
CA LEU A 179 4.20 -2.41 8.22
C LEU A 179 2.73 -2.78 8.41
N TYR A 180 2.35 -3.06 9.64
CA TYR A 180 0.96 -3.24 10.01
C TYR A 180 0.40 -1.95 10.62
N ILE A 181 -0.80 -1.56 10.18
CA ILE A 181 -1.54 -0.40 10.71
C ILE A 181 -2.96 -0.84 11.05
N PRO A 182 -3.41 -0.66 12.30
CA PRO A 182 -4.80 -0.87 12.67
C PRO A 182 -5.71 0.26 12.16
N PRO A 183 -7.05 0.10 12.19
CA PRO A 183 -8.00 1.14 11.79
C PRO A 183 -7.81 2.46 12.53
N GLY A 184 -7.82 3.59 11.80
CA GLY A 184 -7.71 4.93 12.35
C GLY A 184 -6.29 5.38 12.62
#